data_17aed379b9249d3835869e01809b8872
#
_entry.id   17aed379b9249d3835869e01809b8872
#
_cell.length_a   1.000
_cell.length_b   1.000
_cell.length_c   1.000
_cell.angle_alpha   90.00
_cell.angle_beta   90.00
_cell.angle_gamma   90.00
#
_symmetry.space_group_name_H-M   'P 1'
#
loop_
_entity.id
_entity.type
_entity.pdbx_description
1 polymer ?
#
loop_
_entity_poly.entity_id
_entity_poly.type
_entity_poly.pdbx_seq_one_letter_code
_entity_poly.pdbx_strand_id
1 'polypeptide(L)'
;TKPVEISKQDGVALGCETHVDSGIFTILYQDKKGGLQVQNRKTEKWHNVPFNKNALIINTGRALEFLSKGKFKATNHRVLWNKKKRMSIPFFFEPSYDFKMSTSFLHNSKLNSKGLIYEKFLNQSLKKFLEYQR
;
A
#
# COMPACT_ATOMS: atom_id res chain seq x y z
N THR A 1 19.42 -21.72 -10.95
CA THR A 1 18.41 -20.79 -10.39
C THR A 1 17.04 -21.25 -10.88
N LYS A 2 16.14 -21.62 -9.95
CA LYS A 2 14.75 -21.94 -10.29
C LYS A 2 14.13 -20.76 -11.02
N PRO A 3 13.29 -20.98 -12.05
CA PRO A 3 12.54 -19.90 -12.69
C PRO A 3 11.72 -19.19 -11.63
N VAL A 4 11.73 -17.85 -11.66
CA VAL A 4 10.84 -17.06 -10.80
C VAL A 4 9.41 -17.33 -11.27
N GLU A 5 8.58 -17.92 -10.42
CA GLU A 5 7.17 -18.10 -10.71
C GLU A 5 6.52 -16.71 -10.78
N ILE A 6 5.97 -16.40 -11.95
CA ILE A 6 5.24 -15.15 -12.15
C ILE A 6 3.85 -15.33 -11.56
N SER A 7 3.53 -14.56 -10.53
CA SER A 7 2.19 -14.53 -9.96
C SER A 7 1.17 -14.07 -11.00
N LYS A 8 -0.01 -14.72 -11.02
CA LYS A 8 -1.12 -14.34 -11.89
C LYS A 8 -2.36 -14.09 -11.06
N GLN A 9 -3.02 -12.98 -11.32
CA GLN A 9 -4.31 -12.64 -10.74
C GLN A 9 -5.26 -12.21 -11.85
N ASP A 10 -6.46 -12.80 -11.92
CA ASP A 10 -7.46 -12.54 -12.96
C ASP A 10 -6.88 -12.72 -14.39
N GLY A 11 -6.00 -13.70 -14.59
CA GLY A 11 -5.31 -13.96 -15.86
C GLY A 11 -4.18 -12.99 -16.19
N VAL A 12 -3.90 -12.01 -15.35
CA VAL A 12 -2.86 -11.00 -15.56
C VAL A 12 -1.60 -11.37 -14.80
N ALA A 13 -0.45 -11.37 -15.49
CA ALA A 13 0.85 -11.59 -14.87
C ALA A 13 1.30 -10.36 -14.08
N LEU A 14 1.72 -10.55 -12.82
CA LEU A 14 2.08 -9.50 -11.89
C LEU A 14 3.56 -9.53 -11.53
N GLY A 15 4.16 -8.34 -11.47
CA GLY A 15 5.49 -8.11 -10.92
C GLY A 15 5.44 -7.76 -9.43
N CYS A 16 4.27 -7.31 -8.96
CA CYS A 16 3.94 -7.17 -7.55
C CYS A 16 2.44 -7.43 -7.39
N GLU A 17 2.09 -8.29 -6.43
CA GLU A 17 0.72 -8.70 -6.18
C GLU A 17 -0.16 -7.55 -5.69
N THR A 18 -1.48 -7.74 -5.80
CA THR A 18 -2.46 -6.77 -5.30
C THR A 18 -2.35 -6.65 -3.77
N HIS A 19 -2.13 -5.44 -3.32
CA HIS A 19 -2.03 -5.14 -1.89
C HIS A 19 -2.43 -3.69 -1.58
N VAL A 20 -2.45 -3.36 -0.31
CA VAL A 20 -2.47 -2.00 0.22
C VAL A 20 -1.31 -1.83 1.19
N ASP A 21 -0.70 -0.66 1.23
CA ASP A 21 0.39 -0.37 2.14
C ASP A 21 -0.10 -0.31 3.60
N SER A 22 0.76 -0.69 4.54
CA SER A 22 0.44 -0.71 5.97
C SER A 22 0.51 0.65 6.64
N GLY A 23 1.39 1.53 6.16
CA GLY A 23 1.75 2.80 6.78
C GLY A 23 0.72 3.93 6.66
N ILE A 24 1.21 5.14 6.86
CA ILE A 24 0.42 6.38 6.71
C ILE A 24 0.24 6.67 5.23
N PHE A 25 1.34 6.83 4.51
CA PHE A 25 1.36 7.02 3.06
C PHE A 25 2.69 6.53 2.48
N THR A 26 2.67 6.30 1.18
CA THR A 26 3.85 5.96 0.39
C THR A 26 4.10 7.03 -0.65
N ILE A 27 5.35 7.46 -0.78
CA ILE A 27 5.81 8.29 -1.90
C ILE A 27 6.57 7.39 -2.85
N LEU A 28 6.13 7.31 -4.10
CA LEU A 28 6.69 6.38 -5.08
C LEU A 28 7.23 7.14 -6.30
N TYR A 29 8.50 6.89 -6.60
CA TYR A 29 9.07 7.13 -7.92
C TYR A 29 8.86 5.88 -8.79
N GLN A 30 8.46 6.05 -10.05
CA GLN A 30 8.53 5.00 -11.07
C GLN A 30 9.19 5.55 -12.34
N ASP A 31 9.90 4.67 -13.05
CA ASP A 31 10.47 5.02 -14.34
C ASP A 31 9.42 5.01 -15.46
N LYS A 32 9.84 5.42 -16.68
CA LYS A 32 8.98 5.49 -17.87
C LYS A 32 8.36 4.16 -18.31
N LYS A 33 8.79 3.03 -17.74
CA LYS A 33 8.20 1.71 -18.03
C LYS A 33 6.83 1.56 -17.36
N GLY A 34 6.57 2.30 -16.28
CA GLY A 34 5.27 2.30 -15.62
C GLY A 34 4.91 0.93 -15.04
N GLY A 35 3.68 0.49 -15.29
CA GLY A 35 3.17 -0.81 -14.87
C GLY A 35 2.41 -0.79 -13.55
N LEU A 36 2.45 0.31 -12.80
CA LEU A 36 1.61 0.48 -11.61
C LEU A 36 0.15 0.61 -12.02
N GLN A 37 -0.71 -0.14 -11.34
CA GLN A 37 -2.16 -0.01 -11.44
C GLN A 37 -2.76 0.24 -10.06
N VAL A 38 -3.81 1.06 -10.03
CA VAL A 38 -4.64 1.31 -8.84
C VAL A 38 -6.07 0.88 -9.10
N GLN A 39 -6.74 0.35 -8.08
CA GLN A 39 -8.13 -0.10 -8.18
C GLN A 39 -9.09 0.99 -7.73
N ASN A 40 -10.04 1.33 -8.57
CA ASN A 40 -11.16 2.17 -8.15
C ASN A 40 -12.07 1.37 -7.21
N ARG A 41 -12.27 1.84 -5.98
CA ARG A 41 -13.01 1.11 -4.94
C ARG A 41 -14.51 0.96 -5.24
N LYS A 42 -15.10 1.87 -6.02
CA LYS A 42 -16.55 1.82 -6.34
C LYS A 42 -16.83 0.90 -7.51
N THR A 43 -15.98 0.96 -8.53
CA THR A 43 -16.20 0.21 -9.78
C THR A 43 -15.37 -1.05 -9.87
N GLU A 44 -14.44 -1.25 -8.93
CA GLU A 44 -13.43 -2.34 -8.88
C GLU A 44 -12.53 -2.41 -10.12
N LYS A 45 -12.64 -1.43 -11.01
CA LYS A 45 -11.81 -1.35 -12.23
C LYS A 45 -10.38 -0.93 -11.91
N TRP A 46 -9.43 -1.53 -12.61
CA TRP A 46 -8.03 -1.19 -12.55
C TRP A 46 -7.70 -0.07 -13.52
N HIS A 47 -6.92 0.90 -13.05
CA HIS A 47 -6.45 2.05 -13.83
C HIS A 47 -4.92 2.08 -13.81
N ASN A 48 -4.32 2.28 -14.98
CA ASN A 48 -2.88 2.50 -15.07
C ASN A 48 -2.52 3.87 -14.47
N VAL A 49 -1.45 3.91 -13.70
CA VAL A 49 -0.86 5.18 -13.24
C VAL A 49 0.21 5.60 -14.25
N PRO A 50 -0.01 6.68 -15.01
CA PRO A 50 0.93 7.10 -16.03
C PRO A 50 2.24 7.59 -15.42
N PHE A 51 3.33 7.40 -16.16
CA PHE A 51 4.61 8.02 -15.81
C PHE A 51 4.56 9.54 -16.04
N ASN A 52 5.06 10.29 -15.06
CA ASN A 52 5.34 11.72 -15.21
C ASN A 52 6.72 12.01 -14.62
N LYS A 53 7.64 12.52 -15.44
CA LYS A 53 9.02 12.80 -15.03
C LYS A 53 9.15 13.86 -13.94
N ASN A 54 8.14 14.72 -13.80
CA ASN A 54 8.12 15.85 -12.86
C ASN A 54 7.22 15.58 -11.63
N ALA A 55 6.75 14.36 -11.43
CA ALA A 55 5.85 14.03 -10.32
C ALA A 55 6.24 12.72 -9.63
N LEU A 56 5.96 12.68 -8.35
CA LEU A 56 5.94 11.46 -7.54
C LEU A 56 4.49 11.05 -7.33
N ILE A 57 4.27 9.74 -7.14
CA ILE A 57 2.96 9.18 -6.85
C ILE A 57 2.85 9.09 -5.34
N ILE A 58 1.70 9.52 -4.79
CA ILE A 58 1.41 9.38 -3.37
C ILE A 58 0.16 8.53 -3.21
N ASN A 59 0.24 7.48 -2.40
CA ASN A 59 -0.92 6.70 -1.99
C ASN A 59 -0.99 6.56 -0.48
N THR A 60 -2.21 6.48 0.04
CA THR A 60 -2.52 6.33 1.46
C THR A 60 -2.48 4.86 1.87
N GLY A 61 -2.00 4.60 3.09
CA GLY A 61 -1.92 3.29 3.67
C GLY A 61 -2.99 3.01 4.75
N ARG A 62 -2.99 1.77 5.27
CA ARG A 62 -3.97 1.28 6.26
C ARG A 62 -3.92 2.04 7.58
N ALA A 63 -2.75 2.48 8.01
CA ALA A 63 -2.62 3.24 9.25
C ALA A 63 -3.37 4.58 9.15
N LEU A 64 -3.26 5.29 8.01
CA LEU A 64 -4.03 6.52 7.81
C LEU A 64 -5.53 6.23 7.69
N GLU A 65 -5.93 5.15 7.02
CA GLU A 65 -7.34 4.75 6.98
C GLU A 65 -7.90 4.51 8.37
N PHE A 66 -7.16 3.81 9.24
CA PHE A 66 -7.55 3.58 10.62
C PHE A 66 -7.63 4.89 11.41
N LEU A 67 -6.57 5.70 11.42
CA LEU A 67 -6.49 6.96 12.18
C LEU A 67 -7.56 7.96 11.75
N SER A 68 -7.90 7.98 10.47
CA SER A 68 -8.93 8.87 9.91
C SER A 68 -10.35 8.33 10.03
N LYS A 69 -10.57 7.17 10.68
CA LYS A 69 -11.87 6.47 10.70
C LYS A 69 -12.43 6.26 9.29
N GLY A 70 -11.54 5.94 8.36
CA GLY A 70 -11.89 5.65 6.98
C GLY A 70 -12.18 6.87 6.09
N LYS A 71 -11.87 8.10 6.53
CA LYS A 71 -11.95 9.28 5.64
C LYS A 71 -10.95 9.18 4.49
N PHE A 72 -9.70 8.79 4.80
CA PHE A 72 -8.69 8.48 3.81
C PHE A 72 -8.62 6.96 3.64
N LYS A 73 -8.99 6.47 2.49
CA LYS A 73 -9.04 5.05 2.21
C LYS A 73 -7.70 4.54 1.66
N ALA A 74 -7.17 3.47 2.23
CA ALA A 74 -6.05 2.77 1.62
C ALA A 74 -6.47 2.21 0.25
N THR A 75 -5.63 2.35 -0.75
CA THR A 75 -5.96 2.00 -2.14
C THR A 75 -5.27 0.73 -2.56
N ASN A 76 -6.03 -0.26 -3.04
CA ASN A 76 -5.48 -1.44 -3.67
C ASN A 76 -4.66 -1.02 -4.89
N HIS A 77 -3.44 -1.54 -4.96
CA HIS A 77 -2.57 -1.36 -6.10
C HIS A 77 -1.79 -2.63 -6.41
N ARG A 78 -1.31 -2.72 -7.63
CA ARG A 78 -0.50 -3.84 -8.13
C ARG A 78 0.47 -3.37 -9.20
N VAL A 79 1.47 -4.18 -9.52
CA VAL A 79 2.39 -3.88 -10.62
C VAL A 79 2.28 -4.98 -11.65
N LEU A 80 2.03 -4.60 -12.89
CA LEU A 80 2.04 -5.52 -14.02
C LEU A 80 3.45 -6.07 -14.25
N TRP A 81 3.53 -7.37 -14.53
CA TRP A 81 4.80 -7.94 -14.92
C TRP A 81 5.26 -7.37 -16.28
N ASN A 82 6.54 -7.06 -16.38
CA ASN A 82 7.14 -6.52 -17.60
C ASN A 82 8.42 -7.28 -17.92
N LYS A 83 8.57 -7.74 -19.16
CA LYS A 83 9.79 -8.38 -19.64
C LYS A 83 11.02 -7.47 -19.61
N LYS A 84 10.83 -6.15 -19.68
CA LYS A 84 11.90 -5.16 -19.64
C LYS A 84 12.23 -4.77 -18.19
N LYS A 85 13.50 -4.56 -17.91
CA LYS A 85 13.93 -4.03 -16.61
C LYS A 85 13.16 -2.75 -16.27
N ARG A 86 12.57 -2.70 -15.11
CA ARG A 86 11.79 -1.59 -14.54
C ARG A 86 12.44 -1.16 -13.23
N MET A 87 12.40 0.13 -12.94
CA MET A 87 12.81 0.68 -11.66
C MET A 87 11.66 1.44 -11.01
N SER A 88 11.45 1.17 -9.72
CA SER A 88 10.60 2.00 -8.85
C SER A 88 11.22 2.05 -7.46
N ILE A 89 11.06 3.19 -6.81
CA ILE A 89 11.63 3.46 -5.49
C ILE A 89 10.50 3.94 -4.58
N PRO A 90 9.95 3.07 -3.72
CA PRO A 90 8.98 3.47 -2.72
C PRO A 90 9.69 4.03 -1.48
N PHE A 91 9.13 5.08 -0.91
CA PHE A 91 9.43 5.58 0.43
C PHE A 91 8.16 5.42 1.27
N PHE A 92 8.23 4.57 2.28
CA PHE A 92 7.12 4.32 3.20
C PHE A 92 7.23 5.27 4.40
N PHE A 93 6.21 6.10 4.59
CA PHE A 93 6.09 6.90 5.79
C PHE A 93 5.24 6.15 6.82
N GLU A 94 5.91 5.69 7.86
CA GLU A 94 5.32 4.83 8.89
C GLU A 94 5.44 5.48 10.28
N PRO A 95 4.49 5.23 11.19
CA PRO A 95 4.66 5.62 12.60
C PRO A 95 5.82 4.86 13.25
N SER A 96 6.34 5.37 14.37
CA SER A 96 7.23 4.58 15.22
C SER A 96 6.50 3.35 15.78
N TYR A 97 7.24 2.27 16.04
CA TYR A 97 6.67 1.00 16.50
C TYR A 97 5.84 1.12 17.78
N ASP A 98 6.25 1.98 18.69
CA ASP A 98 5.59 2.27 19.97
C ASP A 98 4.45 3.27 19.87
N PHE A 99 4.20 3.83 18.68
CA PHE A 99 3.14 4.81 18.47
C PHE A 99 1.77 4.24 18.82
N LYS A 100 1.06 4.93 19.71
CA LYS A 100 -0.33 4.58 20.08
C LYS A 100 -1.28 5.10 19.02
N MET A 101 -1.77 4.22 18.19
CA MET A 101 -2.76 4.53 17.16
C MET A 101 -4.12 4.80 17.82
N SER A 102 -4.50 6.06 17.88
CA SER A 102 -5.80 6.47 18.40
C SER A 102 -6.54 7.30 17.37
N THR A 103 -7.79 6.96 17.13
CA THR A 103 -8.66 7.74 16.23
C THR A 103 -9.05 9.11 16.82
N SER A 104 -8.78 9.36 18.09
CA SER A 104 -9.00 10.65 18.73
C SER A 104 -8.05 11.73 18.23
N PHE A 105 -6.87 11.35 17.75
CA PHE A 105 -5.86 12.27 17.25
C PHE A 105 -6.38 13.18 16.11
N LEU A 106 -7.21 12.64 15.23
CA LEU A 106 -7.78 13.38 14.10
C LEU A 106 -9.22 13.87 14.35
N HIS A 107 -9.80 13.60 15.53
CA HIS A 107 -11.22 13.85 15.77
C HIS A 107 -11.54 14.62 17.06
N ASN A 108 -10.54 15.21 17.73
CA ASN A 108 -10.71 16.01 18.96
C ASN A 108 -11.61 15.34 20.03
N SER A 109 -11.76 14.03 20.02
CA SER A 109 -12.56 13.30 21.01
C SER A 109 -11.69 12.94 22.22
N LYS A 110 -12.22 13.12 23.44
CA LYS A 110 -11.54 12.76 24.69
C LYS A 110 -10.93 11.36 24.62
N LEU A 111 -9.67 11.26 25.00
CA LEU A 111 -8.83 10.04 24.98
C LEU A 111 -9.41 8.96 25.93
N ASN A 112 -10.32 8.13 25.45
CA ASN A 112 -10.77 6.94 26.18
C ASN A 112 -10.71 5.65 25.34
N SER A 113 -9.97 5.65 24.24
CA SER A 113 -9.73 4.40 23.50
C SER A 113 -8.38 3.81 23.91
N LYS A 114 -8.37 2.56 24.36
CA LYS A 114 -7.15 1.74 24.46
C LYS A 114 -6.52 1.74 23.06
N GLY A 115 -5.56 2.64 22.81
CA GLY A 115 -4.91 2.76 21.50
C GLY A 115 -4.16 1.47 21.18
N LEU A 116 -4.33 0.98 19.95
CA LEU A 116 -3.54 -0.13 19.42
C LEU A 116 -2.12 0.39 19.16
N ILE A 117 -1.08 -0.31 19.66
CA ILE A 117 0.30 0.02 19.35
C ILE A 117 0.57 -0.33 17.87
N TYR A 118 1.28 0.58 17.16
CA TYR A 118 1.53 0.42 15.73
C TYR A 118 2.21 -0.90 15.38
N GLU A 119 3.19 -1.35 16.16
CA GLU A 119 3.83 -2.65 15.97
C GLU A 119 2.81 -3.80 15.88
N LYS A 120 1.83 -3.84 16.78
CA LYS A 120 0.77 -4.87 16.76
C LYS A 120 -0.12 -4.74 15.53
N PHE A 121 -0.45 -3.51 15.15
CA PHE A 121 -1.22 -3.22 13.94
C PHE A 121 -0.46 -3.67 12.68
N LEU A 122 0.82 -3.35 12.59
CA LEU A 122 1.69 -3.74 11.48
C LEU A 122 1.78 -5.26 11.36
N ASN A 123 2.08 -5.95 12.47
CA ASN A 123 2.17 -7.42 12.50
C ASN A 123 0.86 -8.10 12.07
N GLN A 124 -0.30 -7.56 12.45
CA GLN A 124 -1.59 -8.05 11.97
C GLN A 124 -1.80 -7.80 10.47
N SER A 125 -1.29 -6.69 9.96
CA SER A 125 -1.36 -6.36 8.53
C SER A 125 -0.46 -7.27 7.70
N LEU A 126 0.78 -7.49 8.14
CA LEU A 126 1.77 -8.32 7.45
C LEU A 126 1.34 -9.79 7.34
N LYS A 127 0.66 -10.34 8.34
CA LYS A 127 0.11 -11.71 8.29
C LYS A 127 -0.85 -11.96 7.12
N LYS A 128 -1.36 -10.90 6.49
CA LYS A 128 -2.26 -11.00 5.34
C LYS A 128 -1.51 -11.03 4.00
N PHE A 129 -0.21 -10.77 3.99
CA PHE A 129 0.61 -10.87 2.79
C PHE A 129 1.14 -12.31 2.65
N LEU A 130 0.97 -12.88 1.46
CA LEU A 130 1.45 -14.24 1.14
C LEU A 130 2.96 -14.41 1.36
N GLU A 131 3.74 -13.36 1.14
CA GLU A 131 5.20 -13.36 1.31
C GLU A 131 5.65 -13.61 2.76
N TYR A 132 4.82 -13.27 3.74
CA TYR A 132 5.09 -13.45 5.18
C TYR A 132 4.36 -14.66 5.79
N GLN A 133 3.71 -15.48 4.97
CA GLN A 133 3.02 -16.70 5.41
C GLN A 133 3.89 -17.97 5.26
N ARG A 134 5.17 -17.81 4.89
CA ARG A 134 6.14 -18.89 4.75
C ARG A 134 6.95 -19.12 6.01
#